data_1afdcba2b98d3a94244b0275789fd7ea
#
_entry.id   1afdcba2b98d3a94244b0275789fd7ea
#
_cell.length_a   1.000
_cell.length_b   1.000
_cell.length_c   1.000
_cell.angle_alpha   90.00
_cell.angle_beta   90.00
_cell.angle_gamma   90.00
#
_symmetry.space_group_name_H-M   'P 1'
#
loop_
_entity.id
_entity.type
_entity.pdbx_description
1 polymer ?
#
loop_
_entity_poly.entity_id
_entity_poly.type
_entity_poly.pdbx_seq_one_letter_code
_entity_poly.pdbx_strand_id
1 'polypeptide(L)'
;KTKSNFLIKIETIRKNSYGGRNFLKSGDIIVALNNQLYTFGEKQFTEELREIKKSNTKAILTILRDDIFFDIIVENSLGCKFLSITPEETKEIQVKYKSKEIYDFDDLTEFVVMRDIYRNYEVFANSKSLLAGFATPLWLVYSRKWWVFALYVALFAVFASINLFILFLGWLLLSIYIYSAQLN
;
A
#
# COMPACT_ATOMS: atom_id res chain seq x y z
N LYS A 1 14.10 -25.46 10.31
CA LYS A 1 12.74 -24.93 10.18
C LYS A 1 11.78 -26.08 10.43
N THR A 2 11.09 -26.09 11.57
CA THR A 2 10.10 -27.11 11.89
C THR A 2 8.82 -26.76 11.15
N LYS A 3 8.48 -27.52 10.10
CA LYS A 3 7.18 -27.40 9.42
C LYS A 3 6.07 -27.79 10.39
N SER A 4 5.26 -26.84 10.83
CA SER A 4 3.98 -27.18 11.42
C SER A 4 2.98 -27.29 10.27
N ASN A 5 2.30 -28.40 10.11
CA ASN A 5 1.35 -28.59 8.99
C ASN A 5 0.03 -27.83 9.19
N PHE A 6 0.03 -26.72 9.94
CA PHE A 6 -1.17 -26.00 10.35
C PHE A 6 -1.04 -24.51 10.00
N LEU A 7 -2.13 -23.93 9.50
CA LEU A 7 -2.27 -22.51 9.40
C LEU A 7 -2.54 -21.88 10.78
N ILE A 8 -2.33 -20.57 10.88
CA ILE A 8 -2.52 -19.82 12.11
C ILE A 8 -3.69 -18.85 11.97
N LYS A 9 -4.50 -18.78 13.04
CA LYS A 9 -5.68 -17.91 13.14
C LYS A 9 -5.41 -16.83 14.18
N ILE A 10 -5.84 -15.62 13.92
CA ILE A 10 -5.74 -14.52 14.87
C ILE A 10 -6.74 -14.72 16.01
N GLU A 11 -6.26 -14.89 17.23
CA GLU A 11 -7.07 -14.99 18.44
C GLU A 11 -7.46 -13.60 18.95
N THR A 12 -6.46 -12.78 19.21
CA THR A 12 -6.65 -11.42 19.76
C THR A 12 -5.75 -10.41 19.10
N ILE A 13 -6.23 -9.17 19.00
CA ILE A 13 -5.51 -8.04 18.40
C ILE A 13 -5.45 -6.89 19.40
N ARG A 14 -4.29 -6.29 19.58
CA ARG A 14 -4.16 -5.06 20.36
C ARG A 14 -4.69 -3.89 19.54
N LYS A 15 -5.63 -3.09 20.09
CA LYS A 15 -6.30 -1.97 19.39
C LYS A 15 -5.35 -0.99 18.71
N ASN A 16 -4.20 -0.68 19.32
CA ASN A 16 -3.22 0.28 18.78
C ASN A 16 -2.05 -0.40 18.06
N SER A 17 -2.17 -1.69 17.72
CA SER A 17 -1.15 -2.43 16.97
C SER A 17 -1.22 -2.13 15.48
N TYR A 18 -0.15 -2.51 14.77
CA TYR A 18 -0.12 -2.44 13.30
C TYR A 18 -1.26 -3.27 12.68
N GLY A 19 -1.53 -4.48 13.21
CA GLY A 19 -2.65 -5.31 12.76
C GLY A 19 -4.01 -4.64 12.96
N GLY A 20 -4.23 -3.99 14.11
CA GLY A 20 -5.47 -3.26 14.38
C GLY A 20 -5.69 -2.08 13.43
N ARG A 21 -4.62 -1.37 13.06
CA ARG A 21 -4.68 -0.26 12.09
C ARG A 21 -4.94 -0.74 10.66
N ASN A 22 -4.49 -1.93 10.31
CA ASN A 22 -4.73 -2.56 9.01
C ASN A 22 -6.03 -3.37 8.96
N PHE A 23 -6.99 -3.07 9.85
CA PHE A 23 -8.32 -3.66 9.86
C PHE A 23 -8.36 -5.18 10.05
N LEU A 24 -7.30 -5.79 10.59
CA LEU A 24 -7.33 -7.20 10.98
C LEU A 24 -8.33 -7.42 12.10
N LYS A 25 -8.95 -8.59 12.12
CA LYS A 25 -9.94 -9.00 13.11
C LYS A 25 -9.56 -10.32 13.76
N SER A 26 -10.08 -10.53 14.98
CA SER A 26 -10.07 -11.86 15.58
C SER A 26 -10.88 -12.80 14.69
N GLY A 27 -10.36 -13.99 14.46
CA GLY A 27 -10.94 -14.95 13.54
C GLY A 27 -10.28 -15.01 12.16
N ASP A 28 -9.51 -14.01 11.76
CA ASP A 28 -8.76 -14.00 10.50
C ASP A 28 -7.73 -15.13 10.48
N ILE A 29 -7.65 -15.85 9.36
CA ILE A 29 -6.68 -16.94 9.17
C ILE A 29 -5.57 -16.44 8.25
N ILE A 30 -4.34 -16.61 8.67
CA ILE A 30 -3.16 -16.29 7.87
C ILE A 30 -2.88 -17.48 6.96
N VAL A 31 -2.95 -17.26 5.65
CA VAL A 31 -2.87 -18.33 4.66
C VAL A 31 -1.52 -18.34 3.95
N ALA A 32 -1.03 -17.17 3.51
CA ALA A 32 0.22 -17.09 2.78
C ALA A 32 1.01 -15.83 3.16
N LEU A 33 2.31 -15.91 3.01
CA LEU A 33 3.24 -14.79 3.12
C LEU A 33 4.07 -14.73 1.84
N ASN A 34 4.12 -13.56 1.17
CA ASN A 34 4.74 -13.38 -0.14
C ASN A 34 4.31 -14.45 -1.15
N ASN A 35 3.00 -14.66 -1.27
CA ASN A 35 2.39 -15.65 -2.16
C ASN A 35 2.75 -17.12 -1.88
N GLN A 36 3.51 -17.39 -0.83
CA GLN A 36 3.86 -18.74 -0.41
C GLN A 36 2.97 -19.18 0.75
N LEU A 37 2.33 -20.34 0.61
CA LEU A 37 1.48 -20.91 1.64
C LEU A 37 2.25 -20.99 2.97
N TYR A 38 1.71 -20.40 4.01
CA TYR A 38 2.40 -20.29 5.29
C TYR A 38 1.96 -21.40 6.26
N THR A 39 2.77 -22.44 6.39
CA THR A 39 2.52 -23.60 7.28
C THR A 39 3.53 -23.70 8.42
N PHE A 40 4.12 -22.59 8.77
CA PHE A 40 5.13 -22.53 9.84
C PHE A 40 4.54 -22.01 11.12
N GLY A 41 4.41 -22.41 12.20
CA GLY A 41 3.74 -21.95 13.41
C GLY A 41 4.01 -20.49 13.82
N GLU A 42 3.32 -20.03 14.85
CA GLU A 42 3.34 -18.65 15.36
C GLU A 42 4.74 -18.07 15.61
N LYS A 43 5.64 -18.87 16.22
CA LYS A 43 7.00 -18.40 16.56
C LYS A 43 7.76 -17.95 15.32
N GLN A 44 7.76 -18.79 14.28
CA GLN A 44 8.46 -18.50 13.05
C GLN A 44 7.81 -17.32 12.32
N PHE A 45 6.50 -17.23 12.29
CA PHE A 45 5.78 -16.10 11.72
C PHE A 45 6.18 -14.78 12.38
N THR A 46 6.27 -14.76 13.70
CA THR A 46 6.68 -13.57 14.44
C THR A 46 8.14 -13.19 14.16
N GLU A 47 9.02 -14.16 13.98
CA GLU A 47 10.42 -13.92 13.60
C GLU A 47 10.53 -13.36 12.19
N GLU A 48 9.82 -13.92 11.20
CA GLU A 48 9.81 -13.41 9.82
C GLU A 48 9.28 -11.97 9.75
N LEU A 49 8.22 -11.64 10.49
CA LEU A 49 7.76 -10.25 10.59
C LEU A 49 8.78 -9.30 11.25
N ARG A 50 9.58 -9.80 12.19
CA ARG A 50 10.68 -9.02 12.77
C ARG A 50 11.81 -8.78 11.78
N GLU A 51 12.11 -9.77 10.95
CA GLU A 51 13.11 -9.64 9.88
C GLU A 51 12.67 -8.63 8.83
N ILE A 52 11.41 -8.70 8.37
CA ILE A 52 10.80 -7.72 7.46
C ILE A 52 10.94 -6.30 8.03
N LYS A 53 10.63 -6.11 9.31
CA LYS A 53 10.79 -4.83 9.98
C LYS A 53 12.24 -4.36 10.04
N LYS A 54 13.19 -5.25 10.35
CA LYS A 54 14.62 -4.90 10.45
C LYS A 54 15.22 -4.54 9.10
N SER A 55 14.82 -5.23 8.04
CA SER A 55 15.29 -4.99 6.67
C SER A 55 14.57 -3.84 5.99
N ASN A 56 13.56 -3.23 6.65
CA ASN A 56 12.70 -2.19 6.09
C ASN A 56 12.09 -2.60 4.74
N THR A 57 11.74 -3.87 4.62
CA THR A 57 11.08 -4.44 3.43
C THR A 57 9.58 -4.56 3.65
N LYS A 58 8.85 -4.70 2.55
CA LYS A 58 7.41 -4.95 2.55
C LYS A 58 7.15 -6.43 2.21
N ALA A 59 6.09 -6.99 2.76
CA ALA A 59 5.65 -8.34 2.43
C ALA A 59 4.14 -8.34 2.18
N ILE A 60 3.68 -9.22 1.29
CA ILE A 60 2.26 -9.45 1.05
C ILE A 60 1.79 -10.56 2.00
N LEU A 61 0.77 -10.27 2.79
CA LEU A 61 0.14 -11.24 3.68
C LEU A 61 -1.26 -11.54 3.18
N THR A 62 -1.51 -12.80 2.79
CA THR A 62 -2.83 -13.26 2.39
C THR A 62 -3.60 -13.78 3.59
N ILE A 63 -4.81 -13.30 3.75
CA ILE A 63 -5.71 -13.56 4.86
C ILE A 63 -7.02 -14.11 4.33
N LEU A 64 -7.58 -15.07 5.06
CA LEU A 64 -8.94 -15.57 4.83
C LEU A 64 -9.85 -15.07 5.94
N ARG A 65 -10.94 -14.40 5.56
CA ARG A 65 -12.04 -13.97 6.43
C ARG A 65 -13.37 -14.27 5.76
N ASP A 66 -14.28 -14.92 6.44
CA ASP A 66 -15.63 -15.23 5.94
C ASP A 66 -15.62 -15.81 4.51
N ASP A 67 -14.73 -16.80 4.27
CA ASP A 67 -14.48 -17.44 2.97
C ASP A 67 -13.93 -16.53 1.84
N ILE A 68 -13.52 -15.29 2.15
CA ILE A 68 -12.95 -14.35 1.19
C ILE A 68 -11.46 -14.19 1.45
N PHE A 69 -10.64 -14.40 0.41
CA PHE A 69 -9.22 -14.08 0.46
C PHE A 69 -9.00 -12.60 0.15
N PHE A 70 -8.14 -11.96 0.93
CA PHE A 70 -7.64 -10.62 0.65
C PHE A 70 -6.18 -10.49 1.04
N ASP A 71 -5.49 -9.60 0.38
CA ASP A 71 -4.08 -9.37 0.59
C ASP A 71 -3.87 -8.03 1.29
N ILE A 72 -2.97 -8.00 2.26
CA ILE A 72 -2.52 -6.78 2.92
C ILE A 72 -1.00 -6.66 2.83
N ILE A 73 -0.51 -5.45 2.74
CA ILE A 73 0.92 -5.17 2.81
C ILE A 73 1.32 -5.04 4.27
N VAL A 74 2.35 -5.78 4.67
CA VAL A 74 2.90 -5.75 6.02
C VAL A 74 4.36 -5.30 6.01
N GLU A 75 4.67 -4.35 6.90
CA GLU A 75 6.01 -3.77 7.08
C GLU A 75 6.49 -3.93 8.52
N ASN A 76 5.61 -4.39 9.41
CA ASN A 76 5.86 -4.40 10.83
C ASN A 76 5.18 -5.58 11.52
N SER A 77 5.55 -5.82 12.78
CA SER A 77 4.88 -6.80 13.63
C SER A 77 3.40 -6.45 13.81
N LEU A 78 2.52 -7.44 13.63
CA LEU A 78 1.07 -7.24 13.68
C LEU A 78 0.54 -6.93 15.09
N GLY A 79 1.24 -7.38 16.14
CA GLY A 79 0.80 -7.21 17.52
C GLY A 79 -0.45 -8.03 17.86
N CYS A 80 -0.56 -9.21 17.25
CA CYS A 80 -1.63 -10.18 17.44
C CYS A 80 -1.13 -11.38 18.25
N LYS A 81 -2.07 -12.13 18.84
CA LYS A 81 -1.86 -13.50 19.33
C LYS A 81 -2.50 -14.44 18.33
N PHE A 82 -1.88 -15.60 18.16
CA PHE A 82 -2.30 -16.57 17.17
C PHE A 82 -2.63 -17.93 17.82
N LEU A 83 -3.53 -18.67 17.19
CA LEU A 83 -3.85 -20.04 17.48
C LEU A 83 -3.65 -20.87 16.21
N SER A 84 -3.19 -22.12 16.35
CA SER A 84 -3.16 -23.07 15.23
C SER A 84 -4.56 -23.59 14.97
N ILE A 85 -4.96 -23.69 13.71
CA ILE A 85 -6.21 -24.33 13.30
C ILE A 85 -6.02 -25.82 13.10
N THR A 86 -7.11 -26.56 12.88
CA THR A 86 -7.07 -28.01 12.69
C THR A 86 -6.43 -28.41 11.34
N PRO A 87 -5.90 -29.65 11.23
CA PRO A 87 -5.33 -30.13 9.97
C PRO A 87 -6.36 -30.22 8.84
N GLU A 88 -7.61 -30.55 9.18
CA GLU A 88 -8.72 -30.67 8.24
C GLU A 88 -9.05 -29.30 7.62
N GLU A 89 -9.28 -28.27 8.47
CA GLU A 89 -9.51 -26.89 8.03
C GLU A 89 -8.33 -26.37 7.22
N THR A 90 -7.10 -26.69 7.63
CA THR A 90 -5.90 -26.30 6.89
C THR A 90 -5.91 -26.86 5.47
N LYS A 91 -6.26 -28.12 5.27
CA LYS A 91 -6.32 -28.74 3.93
C LYS A 91 -7.40 -28.12 3.06
N GLU A 92 -8.58 -27.86 3.60
CA GLU A 92 -9.67 -27.20 2.87
C GLU A 92 -9.24 -25.80 2.37
N ILE A 93 -8.62 -25.02 3.25
CA ILE A 93 -8.14 -23.68 2.91
C ILE A 93 -7.03 -23.75 1.86
N GLN A 94 -6.12 -24.72 1.95
CA GLN A 94 -5.06 -24.93 0.96
C GLN A 94 -5.62 -25.23 -0.43
N VAL A 95 -6.68 -26.03 -0.53
CA VAL A 95 -7.35 -26.33 -1.81
C VAL A 95 -7.99 -25.06 -2.36
N LYS A 96 -8.71 -24.31 -1.55
CA LYS A 96 -9.32 -23.02 -1.94
C LYS A 96 -8.26 -22.01 -2.38
N TYR A 97 -7.13 -21.92 -1.67
CA TYR A 97 -6.05 -20.99 -1.99
C TYR A 97 -5.40 -21.25 -3.35
N LYS A 98 -5.34 -22.49 -3.82
CA LYS A 98 -4.80 -22.83 -5.15
C LYS A 98 -5.61 -22.22 -6.30
N SER A 99 -6.88 -21.91 -6.09
CA SER A 99 -7.73 -21.26 -7.08
C SER A 99 -7.72 -19.74 -7.00
N LYS A 100 -6.99 -19.15 -6.01
CA LYS A 100 -6.86 -17.70 -5.88
C LYS A 100 -5.89 -17.15 -6.92
N GLU A 101 -6.25 -16.04 -7.55
CA GLU A 101 -5.30 -15.25 -8.34
C GLU A 101 -4.18 -14.72 -7.44
N ILE A 102 -2.96 -14.87 -7.91
CA ILE A 102 -1.75 -14.43 -7.22
C ILE A 102 -1.28 -13.14 -7.90
N TYR A 103 -1.11 -12.09 -7.11
CA TYR A 103 -0.60 -10.80 -7.57
C TYR A 103 0.81 -10.59 -7.02
N ASP A 104 1.73 -10.19 -7.88
CA ASP A 104 3.05 -9.75 -7.44
C ASP A 104 3.04 -8.30 -6.94
N PHE A 105 4.08 -7.90 -6.24
CA PHE A 105 4.18 -6.55 -5.68
C PHE A 105 4.06 -5.46 -6.76
N ASP A 106 4.59 -5.73 -7.94
CA ASP A 106 4.60 -4.80 -9.06
C ASP A 106 3.20 -4.61 -9.70
N ASP A 107 2.30 -5.58 -9.47
CA ASP A 107 0.90 -5.52 -9.93
C ASP A 107 -0.01 -4.74 -8.97
N LEU A 108 0.47 -4.48 -7.75
CA LEU A 108 -0.31 -3.80 -6.73
C LEU A 108 -0.22 -2.29 -6.88
N THR A 109 -1.38 -1.63 -6.93
CA THR A 109 -1.47 -0.17 -6.91
C THR A 109 -1.74 0.30 -5.48
N GLU A 110 -0.88 1.18 -4.98
CA GLU A 110 -1.09 1.81 -3.68
C GLU A 110 -2.16 2.90 -3.78
N PHE A 111 -3.16 2.82 -2.92
CA PHE A 111 -4.21 3.84 -2.80
C PHE A 111 -4.06 4.58 -1.48
N VAL A 112 -4.15 5.90 -1.53
CA VAL A 112 -4.24 6.76 -0.35
C VAL A 112 -5.69 7.13 -0.14
N VAL A 113 -6.20 6.82 1.05
CA VAL A 113 -7.56 7.19 1.46
C VAL A 113 -7.47 8.47 2.29
N MET A 114 -7.98 9.56 1.75
CA MET A 114 -8.09 10.82 2.48
C MET A 114 -9.51 11.02 3.01
N ARG A 115 -9.62 11.56 4.21
CA ARG A 115 -10.89 11.91 4.82
C ARG A 115 -11.01 13.42 4.90
N ASP A 116 -12.05 13.95 4.29
CA ASP A 116 -12.38 15.38 4.40
C ASP A 116 -12.99 15.72 5.79
N ILE A 117 -12.99 17.01 6.12
CA ILE A 117 -13.59 17.58 7.35
C ILE A 117 -15.08 17.19 7.46
N TYR A 118 -15.76 17.04 6.34
CA TYR A 118 -17.17 16.61 6.26
C TYR A 118 -17.38 15.09 6.32
N ARG A 119 -16.31 14.31 6.67
CA ARG A 119 -16.31 12.84 6.73
C ARG A 119 -16.50 12.11 5.40
N ASN A 120 -16.37 12.79 4.27
CA ASN A 120 -16.29 12.14 2.98
C ASN A 120 -14.93 11.47 2.82
N TYR A 121 -14.91 10.31 2.18
CA TYR A 121 -13.68 9.59 1.87
C TYR A 121 -13.41 9.71 0.39
N GLU A 122 -12.20 10.12 0.04
CA GLU A 122 -11.71 10.10 -1.33
C GLU A 122 -10.52 9.14 -1.41
N VAL A 123 -10.52 8.30 -2.44
CA VAL A 123 -9.48 7.29 -2.68
C VAL A 123 -8.67 7.74 -3.89
N PHE A 124 -7.38 7.95 -3.68
CA PHE A 124 -6.44 8.35 -4.74
C PHE A 124 -5.43 7.23 -4.96
N ALA A 125 -5.19 6.89 -6.22
CA ALA A 125 -4.06 6.04 -6.56
C ALA A 125 -2.75 6.79 -6.28
N ASN A 126 -1.87 6.22 -5.48
CA ASN A 126 -0.55 6.78 -5.17
C ASN A 126 0.44 6.50 -6.31
N SER A 127 0.04 6.84 -7.54
CA SER A 127 0.88 6.70 -8.72
C SER A 127 1.36 8.06 -9.20
N LYS A 128 2.65 8.17 -9.48
CA LYS A 128 3.21 9.38 -10.10
C LYS A 128 2.65 9.53 -11.50
N SER A 129 1.93 10.62 -11.74
CA SER A 129 1.50 10.94 -13.08
C SER A 129 2.66 11.52 -13.89
N LEU A 130 3.13 10.82 -14.92
CA LEU A 130 4.12 11.35 -15.86
C LEU A 130 3.62 12.64 -16.55
N LEU A 131 2.29 12.77 -16.67
CA LEU A 131 1.68 13.99 -17.24
C LEU A 131 2.03 15.24 -16.42
N ALA A 132 2.21 15.13 -15.10
CA ALA A 132 2.61 16.24 -14.25
C ALA A 132 4.02 16.74 -14.55
N GLY A 133 4.93 15.86 -15.01
CA GLY A 133 6.27 16.24 -15.42
C GLY A 133 6.34 16.86 -16.82
N PHE A 134 5.62 16.29 -17.79
CA PHE A 134 5.68 16.72 -19.19
C PHE A 134 4.69 17.82 -19.54
N ALA A 135 3.48 17.73 -19.06
CA ALA A 135 2.39 18.67 -19.36
C ALA A 135 1.79 19.23 -18.07
N THR A 136 2.63 19.80 -17.24
CA THR A 136 2.27 20.35 -15.92
C THR A 136 1.00 21.18 -15.91
N PRO A 137 0.78 22.17 -16.82
CA PRO A 137 -0.44 22.97 -16.81
C PRO A 137 -1.69 22.13 -17.07
N LEU A 138 -1.64 21.17 -17.99
CA LEU A 138 -2.77 20.26 -18.25
C LEU A 138 -3.08 19.37 -17.06
N TRP A 139 -2.04 18.85 -16.40
CA TRP A 139 -2.21 18.05 -15.20
C TRP A 139 -2.82 18.84 -14.04
N LEU A 140 -2.41 20.11 -13.84
CA LEU A 140 -2.96 20.99 -12.81
C LEU A 140 -4.46 21.27 -13.03
N VAL A 141 -4.86 21.50 -14.29
CA VAL A 141 -6.28 21.66 -14.65
C VAL A 141 -7.05 20.36 -14.41
N TYR A 142 -6.53 19.22 -14.86
CA TYR A 142 -7.14 17.91 -14.66
C TYR A 142 -7.30 17.58 -13.18
N SER A 143 -6.28 17.87 -12.37
CA SER A 143 -6.29 17.65 -10.91
C SER A 143 -7.09 18.69 -10.13
N ARG A 144 -7.76 19.64 -10.83
CA ARG A 144 -8.55 20.73 -10.23
C ARG A 144 -7.80 21.60 -9.22
N LYS A 145 -6.47 21.69 -9.32
CA LYS A 145 -5.63 22.49 -8.44
C LYS A 145 -5.52 23.95 -8.94
N TRP A 146 -6.65 24.65 -8.96
CA TRP A 146 -6.80 25.98 -9.60
C TRP A 146 -5.85 27.05 -9.04
N TRP A 147 -5.61 27.06 -7.74
CA TRP A 147 -4.66 28.01 -7.12
C TRP A 147 -3.22 27.79 -7.58
N VAL A 148 -2.80 26.52 -7.62
CA VAL A 148 -1.45 26.17 -8.09
C VAL A 148 -1.32 26.47 -9.59
N PHE A 149 -2.37 26.23 -10.37
CA PHE A 149 -2.42 26.58 -11.78
C PHE A 149 -2.30 28.08 -12.01
N ALA A 150 -3.05 28.90 -11.26
CA ALA A 150 -2.96 30.37 -11.35
C ALA A 150 -1.55 30.88 -11.02
N LEU A 151 -0.93 30.36 -9.95
CA LEU A 151 0.44 30.66 -9.58
C LEU A 151 1.43 30.25 -10.68
N TYR A 152 1.25 29.07 -11.25
CA TYR A 152 2.08 28.58 -12.36
C TYR A 152 2.02 29.53 -13.56
N VAL A 153 0.81 29.92 -13.99
CA VAL A 153 0.61 30.84 -15.11
C VAL A 153 1.25 32.22 -14.83
N ALA A 154 1.09 32.75 -13.61
CA ALA A 154 1.69 34.03 -13.22
C ALA A 154 3.23 33.98 -13.28
N LEU A 155 3.86 32.93 -12.73
CA LEU A 155 5.30 32.74 -12.79
C LEU A 155 5.79 32.58 -14.25
N PHE A 156 5.02 31.84 -15.05
CA PHE A 156 5.35 31.64 -16.46
C PHE A 156 5.31 32.94 -17.26
N ALA A 157 4.33 33.82 -16.98
CA ALA A 157 4.24 35.13 -17.57
C ALA A 157 5.44 36.03 -17.22
N VAL A 158 5.90 35.99 -15.95
CA VAL A 158 7.11 36.70 -15.50
C VAL A 158 8.35 36.18 -16.23
N PHE A 159 8.54 34.85 -16.33
CA PHE A 159 9.69 34.29 -17.03
C PHE A 159 9.67 34.60 -18.53
N ALA A 160 8.50 34.63 -19.17
CA ALA A 160 8.32 34.99 -20.56
C ALA A 160 8.69 36.44 -20.84
N SER A 161 8.48 37.34 -19.87
CA SER A 161 8.82 38.77 -20.03
C SER A 161 10.33 39.06 -19.98
N ILE A 162 11.13 38.13 -19.45
CA ILE A 162 12.58 38.32 -19.31
C ILE A 162 13.32 37.78 -20.54
N ASN A 163 13.24 36.50 -20.81
CA ASN A 163 13.90 35.85 -21.95
C ASN A 163 13.36 34.43 -22.17
N LEU A 164 13.35 34.00 -23.44
CA LEU A 164 12.90 32.67 -23.84
C LEU A 164 13.69 31.51 -23.17
N PHE A 165 14.99 31.74 -22.96
CA PHE A 165 15.85 30.78 -22.27
C PHE A 165 15.47 30.62 -20.79
N ILE A 166 15.17 31.71 -20.10
CA ILE A 166 14.71 31.71 -18.71
C ILE A 166 13.32 31.07 -18.60
N LEU A 167 12.45 31.30 -19.58
CA LEU A 167 11.16 30.67 -19.69
C LEU A 167 11.31 29.13 -19.73
N PHE A 168 12.18 28.62 -20.61
CA PHE A 168 12.43 27.19 -20.75
C PHE A 168 13.01 26.57 -19.45
N LEU A 169 14.00 27.23 -18.85
CA LEU A 169 14.61 26.81 -17.59
C LEU A 169 13.57 26.80 -16.45
N GLY A 170 12.76 27.85 -16.38
CA GLY A 170 11.69 27.97 -15.40
C GLY A 170 10.64 26.90 -15.56
N TRP A 171 10.24 26.58 -16.81
CA TRP A 171 9.34 25.47 -17.09
C TRP A 171 9.91 24.15 -16.60
N LEU A 172 11.16 23.86 -16.89
CA LEU A 172 11.82 22.61 -16.51
C LEU A 172 11.92 22.47 -14.99
N LEU A 173 12.34 23.52 -14.28
CA LEU A 173 12.43 23.52 -12.83
C LEU A 173 11.06 23.35 -12.14
N LEU A 174 10.04 24.08 -12.62
CA LEU A 174 8.68 23.95 -12.10
C LEU A 174 8.09 22.56 -12.36
N SER A 175 8.35 21.99 -13.53
CA SER A 175 7.90 20.64 -13.88
C SER A 175 8.54 19.57 -12.98
N ILE A 176 9.84 19.65 -12.72
CA ILE A 176 10.55 18.76 -11.79
C ILE A 176 10.02 18.94 -10.37
N TYR A 177 9.83 20.20 -9.93
CA TYR A 177 9.31 20.48 -8.60
C TYR A 177 7.91 19.91 -8.39
N ILE A 178 6.99 20.14 -9.33
CA ILE A 178 5.60 19.64 -9.25
C ILE A 178 5.58 18.12 -9.33
N TYR A 179 6.42 17.52 -10.17
CA TYR A 179 6.54 16.05 -10.24
C TYR A 179 7.05 15.44 -8.93
N SER A 180 8.05 16.09 -8.30
CA SER A 180 8.57 15.62 -7.00
C SER A 180 7.59 15.85 -5.85
N ALA A 181 6.84 16.97 -5.89
CA ALA A 181 5.85 17.30 -4.86
C ALA A 181 4.60 16.40 -4.86
N GLN A 182 4.40 15.54 -5.88
CA GLN A 182 3.35 14.51 -5.88
C GLN A 182 3.60 13.40 -4.86
N LEU A 183 4.80 13.35 -4.28
CA LEU A 183 5.21 12.29 -3.34
C LEU A 183 5.03 12.67 -1.87
N ASN A 184 4.71 13.92 -1.59
CA ASN A 184 4.45 14.46 -0.27
C ASN A 184 2.99 14.92 -0.19
#